data_4020381736f1f7245a9cf3b74ba206e1
#
_entry.id   4020381736f1f7245a9cf3b74ba206e1
#
_cell.length_a   1.000
_cell.length_b   1.000
_cell.length_c   1.000
_cell.angle_alpha   90.00
_cell.angle_beta   90.00
_cell.angle_gamma   90.00
#
_symmetry.space_group_name_H-M   'P 1'
#
loop_
_entity.id
_entity.type
_entity.pdbx_description
1 polymer ?
#
loop_
_entity_poly.entity_id
_entity_poly.type
_entity_poly.pdbx_seq_one_letter_code
_entity_poly.pdbx_strand_id
1 'polypeptide(L)'
;MNRFDYVIVGGGTAGCVLAARLSQESGNRVALVEAGPAVGPERMSDPAAAFTLWGSEVDWGYSTAPQPGTCGAVHPYPLGRVLGGSSSINAALHLRGDRTSYDAWQRLGADGWNYDSLLPYLRRCEGATGRDPGPLAQAWSEAATEAGYTAEYAAMNVVDGRRHSAADGYLRPVLNRPNLMLFAGALVTRLVVSGTRCTGIEYRSQGAIHALHADREVLIAAGAIGSPHLLIRSGIGDADELTTAGIPVRHHLPGVGKNLHDHVIGGIVYQFREPLSRNAASGPLPYVVCRSQKDSDPDIQLILNPGAWAPRWGKSAAVAYSIMFALMLPASRGTVRATSGDPTAPPVIDPGLLTDEHDLDRMVRGLRLARRIGAGRPLRQWFRAEITPGAGVSGGEALRDFIRSSASTYFHPVGSCRMGSDTLAVVDNALRVRGIDGLRVADASVMPTIVSANTNATVLAIAERAAEIVGGTSETLG
;
A
#
# COMPACT_ATOMS: atom_id res chain seq x y z
N MET A 1 18.99 17.09 -22.97
CA MET A 1 18.81 15.73 -23.51
C MET A 1 17.51 15.14 -22.96
N ASN A 2 16.50 14.90 -23.79
CA ASN A 2 15.18 14.42 -23.32
C ASN A 2 14.89 12.98 -23.75
N ARG A 3 15.93 12.17 -24.04
CA ARG A 3 15.80 10.78 -24.47
C ARG A 3 16.53 9.84 -23.51
N PHE A 4 15.85 8.78 -23.10
CA PHE A 4 16.30 7.76 -22.15
C PHE A 4 15.93 6.39 -22.66
N ASP A 5 16.62 5.35 -22.23
CA ASP A 5 16.20 3.98 -22.52
C ASP A 5 14.94 3.65 -21.73
N TYR A 6 14.92 4.05 -20.46
CA TYR A 6 13.78 3.83 -19.56
C TYR A 6 13.33 5.15 -18.92
N VAL A 7 12.03 5.39 -18.94
CA VAL A 7 11.39 6.50 -18.22
C VAL A 7 10.47 5.91 -17.14
N ILE A 8 10.82 6.12 -15.88
CA ILE A 8 10.07 5.60 -14.71
C ILE A 8 9.20 6.72 -14.17
N VAL A 9 7.89 6.48 -14.07
CA VAL A 9 6.88 7.43 -13.60
C VAL A 9 6.48 7.11 -12.18
N GLY A 10 6.85 7.97 -11.24
CA GLY A 10 6.64 7.83 -9.80
C GLY A 10 7.90 7.38 -9.07
N GLY A 11 8.45 8.24 -8.23
CA GLY A 11 9.60 7.99 -7.36
C GLY A 11 9.19 7.40 -6.00
N GLY A 12 8.12 6.59 -5.98
CA GLY A 12 7.62 5.87 -4.81
C GLY A 12 8.43 4.61 -4.49
N THR A 13 7.84 3.72 -3.68
CA THR A 13 8.46 2.46 -3.26
C THR A 13 9.00 1.67 -4.45
N ALA A 14 8.16 1.41 -5.46
CA ALA A 14 8.56 0.63 -6.62
C ALA A 14 9.52 1.39 -7.55
N GLY A 15 9.25 2.66 -7.82
CA GLY A 15 10.08 3.45 -8.72
C GLY A 15 11.51 3.65 -8.24
N CYS A 16 11.73 3.77 -6.92
CA CYS A 16 13.08 3.82 -6.34
C CYS A 16 13.87 2.52 -6.61
N VAL A 17 13.23 1.36 -6.48
CA VAL A 17 13.85 0.07 -6.78
C VAL A 17 14.17 -0.05 -8.27
N LEU A 18 13.20 0.23 -9.14
CA LEU A 18 13.37 0.15 -10.58
C LEU A 18 14.51 1.06 -11.06
N ALA A 19 14.54 2.31 -10.60
CA ALA A 19 15.59 3.27 -10.96
C ALA A 19 16.97 2.78 -10.52
N ALA A 20 17.08 2.27 -9.28
CA ALA A 20 18.32 1.76 -8.75
C ALA A 20 18.82 0.53 -9.52
N ARG A 21 17.93 -0.42 -9.83
CA ARG A 21 18.28 -1.66 -10.52
C ARG A 21 18.60 -1.44 -12.00
N LEU A 22 17.76 -0.74 -12.74
CA LEU A 22 17.97 -0.53 -14.18
C LEU A 22 19.20 0.35 -14.47
N SER A 23 19.56 1.26 -13.56
CA SER A 23 20.79 2.06 -13.69
C SER A 23 22.07 1.33 -13.28
N GLN A 24 22.00 0.09 -12.81
CA GLN A 24 23.19 -0.74 -12.58
C GLN A 24 23.95 -1.03 -13.90
N GLU A 25 23.20 -1.22 -14.98
CA GLU A 25 23.75 -1.35 -16.31
C GLU A 25 24.15 0.04 -16.84
N SER A 26 25.43 0.31 -16.93
CA SER A 26 25.97 1.63 -17.33
C SER A 26 25.54 2.06 -18.73
N GLY A 27 25.20 1.13 -19.60
CA GLY A 27 24.67 1.40 -20.94
C GLY A 27 23.21 1.87 -20.96
N ASN A 28 22.45 1.69 -19.89
CA ASN A 28 21.06 2.15 -19.79
C ASN A 28 21.01 3.61 -19.33
N ARG A 29 20.32 4.46 -20.03
CA ARG A 29 19.96 5.82 -19.57
C ARG A 29 18.59 5.77 -18.92
N VAL A 30 18.51 6.09 -17.63
CA VAL A 30 17.29 5.98 -16.82
C VAL A 30 16.83 7.36 -16.33
N ALA A 31 15.58 7.70 -16.60
CA ALA A 31 14.91 8.86 -16.00
C ALA A 31 13.92 8.38 -14.94
N LEU A 32 13.98 8.98 -13.74
CA LEU A 32 12.97 8.83 -12.70
C LEU A 32 12.23 10.15 -12.51
N VAL A 33 10.90 10.14 -12.64
CA VAL A 33 10.06 11.34 -12.56
C VAL A 33 9.14 11.23 -11.34
N GLU A 34 9.26 12.18 -10.41
CA GLU A 34 8.51 12.24 -9.15
C GLU A 34 7.73 13.56 -9.04
N ALA A 35 6.45 13.47 -8.70
CA ALA A 35 5.57 14.64 -8.59
C ALA A 35 5.88 15.52 -7.37
N GLY A 36 6.34 14.89 -6.29
CA GLY A 36 6.73 15.57 -5.05
C GLY A 36 8.19 16.02 -5.03
N PRO A 37 8.61 16.65 -3.92
CA PRO A 37 10.00 17.07 -3.75
C PRO A 37 10.95 15.87 -3.55
N ALA A 38 12.23 16.08 -3.88
CA ALA A 38 13.30 15.10 -3.62
C ALA A 38 13.63 14.98 -2.12
N VAL A 39 13.37 16.03 -1.35
CA VAL A 39 13.62 16.10 0.10
C VAL A 39 12.35 16.58 0.78
N GLY A 40 11.86 15.82 1.73
CA GLY A 40 10.74 16.20 2.57
C GLY A 40 11.18 16.84 3.89
N PRO A 41 10.23 17.15 4.79
CA PRO A 41 10.51 17.73 6.10
C PRO A 41 11.34 16.77 6.97
N GLU A 42 12.16 17.31 7.87
CA GLU A 42 13.06 16.51 8.73
C GLU A 42 12.32 15.46 9.56
N ARG A 43 11.11 15.79 10.08
CA ARG A 43 10.25 14.87 10.83
C ARG A 43 9.92 13.58 10.06
N MET A 44 10.05 13.55 8.75
CA MET A 44 9.84 12.37 7.92
C MET A 44 10.81 11.23 8.26
N SER A 45 11.98 11.55 8.82
CA SER A 45 12.96 10.55 9.27
C SER A 45 12.59 9.88 10.61
N ASP A 46 11.68 10.47 11.38
CA ASP A 46 11.19 9.90 12.64
C ASP A 46 10.04 8.92 12.37
N PRO A 47 10.18 7.62 12.66
CA PRO A 47 9.10 6.65 12.48
C PRO A 47 7.84 6.99 13.30
N ALA A 48 7.99 7.62 14.48
CA ALA A 48 6.88 7.99 15.34
C ALA A 48 6.05 9.17 14.77
N ALA A 49 6.63 9.95 13.86
CA ALA A 49 5.97 11.10 13.26
C ALA A 49 5.03 10.72 12.08
N ALA A 50 4.89 9.45 11.72
CA ALA A 50 4.15 9.00 10.53
C ALA A 50 2.77 9.68 10.39
N PHE A 51 1.96 9.67 11.44
CA PHE A 51 0.61 10.25 11.41
C PHE A 51 0.60 11.78 11.32
N THR A 52 1.72 12.47 11.60
CA THR A 52 1.85 13.93 11.43
C THR A 52 2.19 14.33 9.99
N LEU A 53 2.55 13.36 9.16
CA LEU A 53 2.85 13.55 7.75
C LEU A 53 1.58 13.48 6.88
N TRP A 54 0.51 12.89 7.41
CA TRP A 54 -0.76 12.79 6.69
C TRP A 54 -1.43 14.15 6.60
N GLY A 55 -1.92 14.50 5.40
CA GLY A 55 -2.47 15.83 5.09
C GLY A 55 -1.41 16.94 5.04
N SER A 56 -0.10 16.61 5.07
CA SER A 56 0.97 17.59 4.95
C SER A 56 1.40 17.80 3.49
N GLU A 57 2.42 18.63 3.28
CA GLU A 57 3.00 18.96 1.99
C GLU A 57 3.60 17.76 1.22
N VAL A 58 3.85 16.64 1.92
CA VAL A 58 4.38 15.38 1.35
C VAL A 58 3.31 14.30 1.18
N ASP A 59 2.05 14.65 1.32
CA ASP A 59 0.90 13.80 1.08
C ASP A 59 0.09 14.31 -0.13
N TRP A 60 -0.48 13.39 -0.92
CA TRP A 60 -1.42 13.76 -1.98
C TRP A 60 -2.70 14.37 -1.45
N GLY A 61 -3.04 14.13 -0.17
CA GLY A 61 -4.26 14.64 0.47
C GLY A 61 -5.55 14.05 -0.11
N TYR A 62 -5.51 12.82 -0.59
CA TYR A 62 -6.68 12.16 -1.15
C TYR A 62 -7.70 11.79 -0.08
N SER A 63 -8.95 11.62 -0.53
CA SER A 63 -10.05 11.07 0.25
C SER A 63 -10.85 10.10 -0.61
N THR A 64 -11.52 9.14 0.02
CA THR A 64 -12.41 8.22 -0.70
C THR A 64 -13.70 8.95 -1.13
N ALA A 65 -14.40 8.39 -2.10
CA ALA A 65 -15.84 8.62 -2.23
C ALA A 65 -16.56 8.18 -0.94
N PRO A 66 -17.80 8.66 -0.69
CA PRO A 66 -18.61 8.16 0.42
C PRO A 66 -18.73 6.63 0.38
N GLN A 67 -18.44 5.95 1.50
CA GLN A 67 -18.39 4.49 1.58
C GLN A 67 -19.68 3.93 2.23
N PRO A 68 -20.60 3.34 1.46
CA PRO A 68 -21.86 2.81 1.99
C PRO A 68 -21.64 1.77 3.11
N GLY A 69 -20.67 0.88 2.97
CA GLY A 69 -20.34 -0.15 3.98
C GLY A 69 -19.83 0.43 5.30
N THR A 70 -19.44 1.72 5.34
CA THR A 70 -19.05 2.43 6.55
C THR A 70 -19.94 3.66 6.81
N CYS A 71 -21.25 3.49 6.70
CA CYS A 71 -22.28 4.52 6.97
C CYS A 71 -22.10 5.80 6.14
N GLY A 72 -21.66 5.71 4.90
CA GLY A 72 -21.47 6.86 4.01
C GLY A 72 -20.24 7.72 4.34
N ALA A 73 -19.33 7.24 5.17
CA ALA A 73 -18.17 8.01 5.55
C ALA A 73 -17.21 8.25 4.39
N VAL A 74 -16.59 9.41 4.40
CA VAL A 74 -15.45 9.78 3.57
C VAL A 74 -14.19 9.57 4.41
N HIS A 75 -13.28 8.71 3.95
CA HIS A 75 -12.05 8.40 4.65
C HIS A 75 -10.89 9.19 4.05
N PRO A 76 -10.02 9.82 4.88
CA PRO A 76 -8.70 10.27 4.42
C PRO A 76 -7.94 9.08 3.81
N TYR A 77 -7.21 9.35 2.72
CA TYR A 77 -6.47 8.31 1.98
C TYR A 77 -5.03 8.77 1.73
N PRO A 78 -4.21 8.85 2.80
CA PRO A 78 -2.86 9.39 2.73
C PRO A 78 -1.96 8.54 1.85
N LEU A 79 -1.34 9.15 0.86
CA LEU A 79 -0.38 8.57 -0.05
C LEU A 79 0.78 9.53 -0.26
N GLY A 80 2.01 9.04 -0.15
CA GLY A 80 3.19 9.90 -0.22
C GLY A 80 3.37 10.58 -1.57
N ARG A 81 3.56 11.90 -1.53
CA ARG A 81 3.93 12.77 -2.64
C ARG A 81 5.32 13.36 -2.38
N VAL A 82 6.30 12.53 -2.41
CA VAL A 82 7.70 12.82 -2.11
C VAL A 82 8.55 11.65 -2.60
N LEU A 83 9.83 11.85 -2.79
CA LEU A 83 10.75 10.77 -3.12
C LEU A 83 10.70 9.65 -2.06
N GLY A 84 10.55 8.39 -2.50
CA GLY A 84 10.21 7.24 -1.68
C GLY A 84 8.72 6.97 -1.54
N GLY A 85 7.86 7.94 -1.95
CA GLY A 85 6.40 7.79 -1.93
C GLY A 85 5.86 7.43 -0.55
N SER A 86 4.90 6.50 -0.50
CA SER A 86 4.28 6.07 0.76
C SER A 86 5.25 5.38 1.73
N SER A 87 6.41 4.84 1.27
CA SER A 87 7.44 4.32 2.19
C SER A 87 8.07 5.42 3.04
N SER A 88 8.00 6.68 2.60
CA SER A 88 8.50 7.85 3.32
C SER A 88 7.55 8.42 4.38
N ILE A 89 6.26 8.02 4.35
CA ILE A 89 5.24 8.56 5.27
C ILE A 89 4.44 7.47 6.03
N ASN A 90 4.67 6.19 5.77
CA ASN A 90 3.97 5.06 6.40
C ASN A 90 4.44 4.81 7.85
N ALA A 91 3.80 3.85 8.53
CA ALA A 91 4.19 3.42 9.88
C ALA A 91 5.46 2.55 9.93
N ALA A 92 6.18 2.42 8.83
CA ALA A 92 7.43 1.67 8.66
C ALA A 92 7.35 0.17 8.99
N LEU A 93 6.17 -0.43 9.14
CA LEU A 93 6.01 -1.87 9.31
C LEU A 93 6.46 -2.62 8.05
N HIS A 94 7.24 -3.68 8.25
CA HIS A 94 7.74 -4.53 7.17
C HIS A 94 7.35 -5.98 7.42
N LEU A 95 6.19 -6.35 6.89
CA LEU A 95 5.61 -7.68 7.06
C LEU A 95 5.51 -8.40 5.72
N ARG A 96 5.74 -9.70 5.75
CA ARG A 96 5.57 -10.59 4.60
C ARG A 96 4.19 -11.25 4.67
N GLY A 97 3.49 -11.31 3.54
CA GLY A 97 2.22 -12.03 3.41
C GLY A 97 2.39 -13.54 3.58
N ASP A 98 1.31 -14.20 3.97
CA ASP A 98 1.24 -15.65 3.99
C ASP A 98 1.42 -16.23 2.58
N ARG A 99 2.01 -17.42 2.48
CA ARG A 99 2.23 -18.14 1.21
C ARG A 99 0.94 -18.22 0.37
N THR A 100 -0.20 -18.50 1.00
CA THR A 100 -1.47 -18.68 0.31
C THR A 100 -1.93 -17.45 -0.47
N SER A 101 -1.56 -16.24 0.00
CA SER A 101 -1.85 -14.98 -0.68
C SER A 101 -1.16 -14.87 -2.04
N TYR A 102 0.12 -15.24 -2.12
CA TYR A 102 0.89 -15.20 -3.37
C TYR A 102 0.52 -16.37 -4.30
N ASP A 103 0.30 -17.57 -3.74
CA ASP A 103 -0.13 -18.74 -4.52
C ASP A 103 -1.53 -18.51 -5.13
N ALA A 104 -2.37 -17.68 -4.50
CA ALA A 104 -3.62 -17.22 -5.08
C ALA A 104 -3.43 -16.43 -6.38
N TRP A 105 -2.36 -15.64 -6.50
CA TRP A 105 -2.09 -14.89 -7.72
C TRP A 105 -1.89 -15.80 -8.93
N GLN A 106 -1.13 -16.90 -8.75
CA GLN A 106 -0.97 -17.89 -9.82
C GLN A 106 -2.29 -18.54 -10.20
N ARG A 107 -3.13 -18.89 -9.21
CA ARG A 107 -4.48 -19.44 -9.49
C ARG A 107 -5.38 -18.47 -10.25
N LEU A 108 -5.13 -17.16 -10.15
CA LEU A 108 -5.83 -16.10 -10.86
C LEU A 108 -5.17 -15.73 -12.20
N GLY A 109 -4.25 -16.56 -12.72
CA GLY A 109 -3.63 -16.40 -14.01
C GLY A 109 -2.38 -15.52 -14.02
N ALA A 110 -1.83 -15.17 -12.87
CA ALA A 110 -0.53 -14.51 -12.76
C ALA A 110 0.58 -15.58 -12.66
N ASP A 111 0.80 -16.33 -13.73
CA ASP A 111 1.77 -17.41 -13.77
C ASP A 111 3.17 -16.93 -13.44
N GLY A 112 3.85 -17.72 -12.59
CA GLY A 112 5.17 -17.37 -12.10
C GLY A 112 5.19 -16.36 -10.95
N TRP A 113 4.06 -15.80 -10.47
CA TRP A 113 3.98 -14.85 -9.36
C TRP A 113 3.52 -15.51 -8.04
N ASN A 114 3.79 -16.81 -7.86
CA ASN A 114 3.55 -17.52 -6.60
C ASN A 114 4.61 -17.19 -5.54
N TYR A 115 4.39 -17.71 -4.33
CA TYR A 115 5.29 -17.47 -3.20
C TYR A 115 6.74 -17.85 -3.46
N ASP A 116 6.99 -19.05 -4.01
CA ASP A 116 8.34 -19.53 -4.22
C ASP A 116 9.11 -18.69 -5.23
N SER A 117 8.43 -18.22 -6.28
CA SER A 117 8.99 -17.31 -7.27
C SER A 117 9.29 -15.92 -6.70
N LEU A 118 8.51 -15.45 -5.71
CA LEU A 118 8.71 -14.14 -5.09
C LEU A 118 9.64 -14.18 -3.87
N LEU A 119 9.84 -15.35 -3.26
CA LEU A 119 10.62 -15.48 -2.03
C LEU A 119 12.05 -14.90 -2.12
N PRO A 120 12.82 -15.10 -3.21
CA PRO A 120 14.15 -14.50 -3.34
C PRO A 120 14.11 -12.97 -3.25
N TYR A 121 13.09 -12.33 -3.85
CA TYR A 121 12.92 -10.87 -3.85
C TYR A 121 12.42 -10.36 -2.50
N LEU A 122 11.52 -11.08 -1.85
CA LEU A 122 11.07 -10.78 -0.48
C LEU A 122 12.24 -10.81 0.51
N ARG A 123 13.15 -11.77 0.37
CA ARG A 123 14.37 -11.88 1.20
C ARG A 123 15.36 -10.74 0.97
N ARG A 124 15.49 -10.24 -0.27
CA ARG A 124 16.35 -9.08 -0.57
C ARG A 124 15.90 -7.79 0.12
N CYS A 125 14.62 -7.71 0.43
CA CYS A 125 13.98 -6.51 0.98
C CYS A 125 13.71 -6.63 2.48
N GLU A 126 14.23 -7.64 3.19
CA GLU A 126 13.91 -7.85 4.60
C GLU A 126 14.25 -6.64 5.46
N GLY A 127 13.27 -6.23 6.29
CA GLY A 127 13.43 -5.15 7.25
C GLY A 127 14.29 -5.59 8.45
N ALA A 128 14.78 -4.62 9.21
CA ALA A 128 15.51 -4.89 10.43
C ALA A 128 14.56 -5.48 11.49
N THR A 129 14.88 -6.66 11.99
CA THR A 129 14.31 -7.20 13.20
C THR A 129 15.15 -6.70 14.36
N GLY A 130 14.60 -5.92 15.28
CA GLY A 130 15.53 -5.64 16.24
C GLY A 130 15.34 -4.86 17.40
N ARG A 131 14.86 -4.75 18.43
CA ARG A 131 15.06 -4.33 19.80
C ARG A 131 14.23 -5.25 20.69
N ASP A 132 14.60 -5.40 21.96
CA ASP A 132 13.76 -6.11 22.92
C ASP A 132 12.37 -5.45 22.97
N PRO A 133 11.29 -6.25 22.91
CA PRO A 133 9.94 -5.73 23.06
C PRO A 133 9.77 -5.14 24.46
N GLY A 134 9.11 -3.99 24.53
CA GLY A 134 8.78 -3.38 25.81
C GLY A 134 7.79 -4.24 26.64
N PRO A 135 7.65 -3.96 27.95
CA PRO A 135 6.85 -4.78 28.86
C PRO A 135 5.37 -4.93 28.45
N LEU A 136 4.77 -3.91 27.85
CA LEU A 136 3.40 -3.98 27.34
C LEU A 136 3.30 -4.94 26.15
N ALA A 137 4.29 -4.89 25.25
CA ALA A 137 4.33 -5.78 24.08
C ALA A 137 4.52 -7.25 24.51
N GLN A 138 5.34 -7.51 25.52
CA GLN A 138 5.50 -8.84 26.11
C GLN A 138 4.18 -9.33 26.73
N ALA A 139 3.54 -8.51 27.57
CA ALA A 139 2.26 -8.85 28.20
C ALA A 139 1.16 -9.11 27.15
N TRP A 140 1.16 -8.38 26.04
CA TRP A 140 0.22 -8.65 24.94
C TRP A 140 0.51 -9.99 24.24
N SER A 141 1.80 -10.31 24.02
CA SER A 141 2.19 -11.59 23.40
C SER A 141 1.84 -12.78 24.31
N GLU A 142 2.02 -12.64 25.62
CA GLU A 142 1.60 -13.64 26.60
C GLU A 142 0.06 -13.83 26.60
N ALA A 143 -0.70 -12.72 26.52
CA ALA A 143 -2.15 -12.75 26.43
C ALA A 143 -2.64 -13.38 25.12
N ALA A 144 -1.94 -13.15 24.01
CA ALA A 144 -2.21 -13.82 22.74
C ALA A 144 -1.99 -15.34 22.86
N THR A 145 -0.91 -15.76 23.54
CA THR A 145 -0.62 -17.17 23.81
C THR A 145 -1.68 -17.82 24.71
N GLU A 146 -2.14 -17.14 25.75
CA GLU A 146 -3.28 -17.61 26.57
C GLU A 146 -4.56 -17.77 25.73
N ALA A 147 -4.74 -16.94 24.70
CA ALA A 147 -5.88 -17.03 23.80
C ALA A 147 -5.72 -18.09 22.68
N GLY A 148 -4.58 -18.81 22.65
CA GLY A 148 -4.27 -19.87 21.70
C GLY A 148 -3.61 -19.40 20.40
N TYR A 149 -2.96 -18.21 20.39
CA TYR A 149 -2.29 -17.64 19.23
C TYR A 149 -0.79 -17.43 19.51
N THR A 150 0.02 -17.62 18.48
CA THR A 150 1.44 -17.24 18.53
C THR A 150 1.58 -15.81 18.02
N ALA A 151 2.10 -14.94 18.88
CA ALA A 151 2.43 -13.58 18.49
C ALA A 151 3.83 -13.52 17.88
N GLU A 152 3.97 -12.72 16.84
CA GLU A 152 5.22 -12.35 16.21
C GLU A 152 5.50 -10.86 16.48
N TYR A 153 6.74 -10.43 16.26
CA TYR A 153 7.11 -9.02 16.35
C TYR A 153 7.39 -8.46 14.96
N ALA A 154 6.76 -7.35 14.65
CA ALA A 154 6.88 -6.73 13.33
C ALA A 154 8.30 -6.26 13.06
N ALA A 155 8.89 -6.71 11.96
CA ALA A 155 10.07 -6.07 11.42
C ALA A 155 9.72 -4.63 10.98
N MET A 156 10.71 -3.75 11.01
CA MET A 156 10.52 -2.33 10.71
C MET A 156 11.54 -1.86 9.65
N ASN A 157 11.11 -0.98 8.78
CA ASN A 157 12.00 -0.23 7.90
C ASN A 157 12.62 0.96 8.68
N VAL A 158 13.45 0.63 9.67
CA VAL A 158 14.13 1.57 10.57
C VAL A 158 15.58 1.15 10.72
N VAL A 159 16.51 2.06 10.46
CA VAL A 159 17.96 1.89 10.65
C VAL A 159 18.45 3.01 11.56
N ASP A 160 19.19 2.68 12.59
CA ASP A 160 19.72 3.63 13.60
C ASP A 160 18.64 4.56 14.20
N GLY A 161 17.44 4.01 14.42
CA GLY A 161 16.31 4.75 14.97
C GLY A 161 15.63 5.70 13.99
N ARG A 162 16.03 5.72 12.74
CA ARG A 162 15.47 6.57 11.67
C ARG A 162 14.72 5.72 10.65
N ARG A 163 13.64 6.26 10.09
CA ARG A 163 12.95 5.65 8.95
C ARG A 163 13.94 5.37 7.83
N HIS A 164 13.84 4.20 7.25
CA HIS A 164 14.59 3.77 6.08
C HIS A 164 13.63 3.50 4.93
N SER A 165 13.28 4.56 4.20
CA SER A 165 12.35 4.49 3.06
C SER A 165 12.99 3.78 1.86
N ALA A 166 12.19 3.46 0.84
CA ALA A 166 12.73 2.95 -0.42
C ALA A 166 13.69 3.94 -1.10
N ALA A 167 13.50 5.24 -0.90
CA ALA A 167 14.48 6.23 -1.37
C ALA A 167 15.82 6.08 -0.64
N ASP A 168 15.81 5.87 0.67
CA ASP A 168 17.03 5.73 1.46
C ASP A 168 17.75 4.41 1.18
N GLY A 169 17.02 3.31 1.06
CA GLY A 169 17.58 1.99 0.83
C GLY A 169 18.07 1.73 -0.59
N TYR A 170 17.40 2.29 -1.58
CA TYR A 170 17.68 1.96 -2.98
C TYR A 170 18.22 3.13 -3.79
N LEU A 171 17.58 4.30 -3.72
CA LEU A 171 17.82 5.35 -4.68
C LEU A 171 18.95 6.30 -4.27
N ARG A 172 18.96 6.83 -3.03
CA ARG A 172 19.96 7.78 -2.56
C ARG A 172 21.39 7.28 -2.73
N PRO A 173 21.72 5.99 -2.45
CA PRO A 173 23.07 5.47 -2.66
C PRO A 173 23.57 5.52 -4.10
N VAL A 174 22.67 5.66 -5.08
CA VAL A 174 22.98 5.55 -6.52
C VAL A 174 22.65 6.80 -7.32
N LEU A 175 22.17 7.88 -6.66
CA LEU A 175 21.80 9.13 -7.35
C LEU A 175 22.97 9.81 -8.09
N ASN A 176 24.21 9.49 -7.75
CA ASN A 176 25.42 10.01 -8.40
C ASN A 176 25.81 9.23 -9.67
N ARG A 177 25.07 8.18 -10.05
CA ARG A 177 25.35 7.46 -11.30
C ARG A 177 25.10 8.38 -12.50
N PRO A 178 26.04 8.48 -13.46
CA PRO A 178 25.93 9.39 -14.60
C PRO A 178 24.79 9.05 -15.58
N ASN A 179 24.31 7.81 -15.53
CA ASN A 179 23.24 7.27 -16.37
C ASN A 179 21.85 7.29 -15.70
N LEU A 180 21.74 7.83 -14.47
CA LEU A 180 20.47 8.01 -13.75
C LEU A 180 20.15 9.49 -13.58
N MET A 181 18.99 9.94 -14.03
CA MET A 181 18.52 11.31 -13.89
C MET A 181 17.20 11.37 -13.14
N LEU A 182 17.16 12.16 -12.05
CA LEU A 182 15.96 12.40 -11.25
C LEU A 182 15.31 13.72 -11.66
N PHE A 183 14.01 13.69 -11.93
CA PHE A 183 13.13 14.84 -12.14
C PHE A 183 12.13 14.90 -10.98
N ALA A 184 12.44 15.68 -9.95
CA ALA A 184 11.55 15.90 -8.81
C ALA A 184 10.72 17.18 -9.00
N GLY A 185 9.55 17.28 -8.34
CA GLY A 185 8.59 18.35 -8.57
C GLY A 185 8.00 18.33 -9.99
N ALA A 186 7.93 17.15 -10.58
CA ALA A 186 7.55 16.90 -11.97
C ALA A 186 6.32 15.97 -12.04
N LEU A 187 5.13 16.58 -12.18
CA LEU A 187 3.87 15.84 -12.29
C LEU A 187 3.69 15.33 -13.72
N VAL A 188 3.74 14.01 -13.92
CA VAL A 188 3.41 13.40 -15.21
C VAL A 188 1.91 13.57 -15.48
N THR A 189 1.62 14.20 -16.61
CA THR A 189 0.25 14.57 -16.99
C THR A 189 -0.35 13.60 -17.99
N ARG A 190 0.48 13.03 -18.88
CA ARG A 190 0.02 12.16 -19.94
C ARG A 190 1.14 11.24 -20.45
N LEU A 191 0.76 10.04 -20.93
CA LEU A 191 1.60 9.17 -21.74
C LEU A 191 1.58 9.63 -23.22
N VAL A 192 2.71 9.58 -23.88
CA VAL A 192 2.83 9.83 -25.30
C VAL A 192 2.75 8.50 -26.05
N VAL A 193 1.62 8.25 -26.70
CA VAL A 193 1.36 7.01 -27.44
C VAL A 193 1.23 7.34 -28.93
N SER A 194 2.01 6.64 -29.76
CA SER A 194 1.98 6.72 -31.23
C SER A 194 1.60 5.36 -31.79
N GLY A 195 0.43 5.28 -32.43
CA GLY A 195 -0.18 3.99 -32.77
C GLY A 195 -0.43 3.16 -31.52
N THR A 196 0.14 1.96 -31.47
CA THR A 196 0.09 1.06 -30.32
C THR A 196 1.32 1.16 -29.41
N ARG A 197 2.26 2.09 -29.64
CA ARG A 197 3.51 2.17 -28.88
C ARG A 197 3.53 3.41 -27.99
N CYS A 198 3.82 3.21 -26.70
CA CYS A 198 4.18 4.29 -25.79
C CYS A 198 5.64 4.71 -26.05
N THR A 199 5.86 5.98 -26.38
CA THR A 199 7.18 6.53 -26.75
C THR A 199 7.73 7.53 -25.75
N GLY A 200 6.98 7.81 -24.67
CA GLY A 200 7.41 8.76 -23.64
C GLY A 200 6.27 9.29 -22.79
N ILE A 201 6.55 10.41 -22.14
CA ILE A 201 5.62 11.08 -21.23
C ILE A 201 5.63 12.59 -21.44
N GLU A 202 4.53 13.24 -21.08
CA GLU A 202 4.49 14.68 -20.78
C GLU A 202 4.38 14.91 -19.28
N TYR A 203 5.08 15.90 -18.77
CA TYR A 203 5.03 16.27 -17.36
C TYR A 203 5.02 17.79 -17.18
N ARG A 204 4.42 18.25 -16.09
CA ARG A 204 4.42 19.66 -15.68
C ARG A 204 5.46 19.85 -14.56
N SER A 205 6.32 20.84 -14.74
CA SER A 205 7.26 21.30 -13.71
C SER A 205 7.44 22.80 -13.85
N GLN A 206 7.48 23.52 -12.73
CA GLN A 206 7.67 24.98 -12.69
C GLN A 206 6.72 25.77 -13.62
N GLY A 207 5.46 25.31 -13.74
CA GLY A 207 4.45 25.94 -14.57
C GLY A 207 4.51 25.61 -16.08
N ALA A 208 5.58 24.97 -16.56
CA ALA A 208 5.75 24.57 -17.96
C ALA A 208 5.47 23.07 -18.19
N ILE A 209 5.09 22.76 -19.43
CA ILE A 209 4.96 21.37 -19.90
C ILE A 209 6.25 20.97 -20.62
N HIS A 210 6.74 19.80 -20.25
CA HIS A 210 7.94 19.18 -20.79
C HIS A 210 7.63 17.77 -21.28
N ALA A 211 8.50 17.20 -22.12
CA ALA A 211 8.41 15.83 -22.58
C ALA A 211 9.71 15.06 -22.37
N LEU A 212 9.61 13.79 -22.02
CA LEU A 212 10.71 12.83 -22.06
C LEU A 212 10.33 11.68 -23.01
N HIS A 213 11.31 11.23 -23.79
CA HIS A 213 11.17 10.10 -24.71
C HIS A 213 11.85 8.87 -24.14
N ALA A 214 11.17 7.72 -24.26
CA ALA A 214 11.67 6.40 -23.93
C ALA A 214 12.02 5.65 -25.20
N ASP A 215 13.29 5.26 -25.38
CA ASP A 215 13.73 4.49 -26.53
C ASP A 215 13.33 3.01 -26.40
N ARG A 216 13.27 2.49 -25.16
CA ARG A 216 12.81 1.14 -24.85
C ARG A 216 11.42 1.16 -24.24
N GLU A 217 11.27 1.57 -22.95
CA GLU A 217 10.00 1.45 -22.24
C GLU A 217 9.74 2.62 -21.29
N VAL A 218 8.46 2.91 -21.09
CA VAL A 218 7.93 3.70 -19.97
C VAL A 218 7.44 2.71 -18.91
N LEU A 219 7.89 2.90 -17.66
CA LEU A 219 7.52 2.07 -16.51
C LEU A 219 6.69 2.91 -15.55
N ILE A 220 5.41 2.60 -15.41
CA ILE A 220 4.53 3.29 -14.46
C ILE A 220 4.70 2.64 -13.09
N ALA A 221 5.05 3.45 -12.08
CA ALA A 221 5.25 3.10 -10.68
C ALA A 221 4.58 4.12 -9.75
N ALA A 222 3.44 4.68 -10.18
CA ALA A 222 2.72 5.76 -9.49
C ALA A 222 1.74 5.25 -8.40
N GLY A 223 1.77 3.95 -8.09
CA GLY A 223 0.95 3.30 -7.07
C GLY A 223 -0.49 3.02 -7.51
N ALA A 224 -1.23 2.34 -6.64
CA ALA A 224 -2.57 1.82 -6.97
C ALA A 224 -3.61 2.90 -7.31
N ILE A 225 -3.34 4.16 -7.03
CA ILE A 225 -4.21 5.28 -7.39
C ILE A 225 -3.65 6.05 -8.60
N GLY A 226 -2.37 6.40 -8.58
CA GLY A 226 -1.74 7.20 -9.63
C GLY A 226 -1.59 6.45 -10.95
N SER A 227 -1.27 5.15 -10.91
CA SER A 227 -1.03 4.35 -12.13
C SER A 227 -2.28 4.20 -12.99
N PRO A 228 -3.44 3.73 -12.49
CA PRO A 228 -4.66 3.69 -13.28
C PRO A 228 -5.13 5.10 -13.68
N HIS A 229 -4.99 6.09 -12.81
CA HIS A 229 -5.39 7.46 -13.12
C HIS A 229 -4.58 8.05 -14.28
N LEU A 230 -3.27 7.76 -14.36
CA LEU A 230 -2.44 8.17 -15.49
C LEU A 230 -2.85 7.45 -16.80
N LEU A 231 -3.13 6.15 -16.75
CA LEU A 231 -3.64 5.39 -17.90
C LEU A 231 -4.96 5.98 -18.40
N ILE A 232 -5.94 6.18 -17.51
CA ILE A 232 -7.25 6.76 -17.85
C ILE A 232 -7.09 8.13 -18.50
N ARG A 233 -6.34 9.05 -17.90
CA ARG A 233 -6.10 10.40 -18.46
C ARG A 233 -5.35 10.36 -19.81
N SER A 234 -4.64 9.29 -20.08
CA SER A 234 -3.97 9.07 -21.37
C SER A 234 -4.88 8.42 -22.41
N GLY A 235 -6.17 8.19 -22.09
CA GLY A 235 -7.16 7.58 -22.96
C GLY A 235 -7.07 6.05 -23.03
N ILE A 236 -6.46 5.43 -22.01
CA ILE A 236 -6.33 3.96 -21.89
C ILE A 236 -7.22 3.52 -20.72
N GLY A 237 -8.33 2.84 -21.03
CA GLY A 237 -9.31 2.44 -20.02
C GLY A 237 -10.62 1.96 -20.65
N ASP A 238 -11.67 1.91 -19.85
CA ASP A 238 -13.02 1.60 -20.30
C ASP A 238 -13.53 2.71 -21.23
N ALA A 239 -13.94 2.36 -22.46
CA ALA A 239 -14.30 3.34 -23.48
C ALA A 239 -15.51 4.20 -23.09
N ASP A 240 -16.50 3.61 -22.40
CA ASP A 240 -17.71 4.33 -21.98
C ASP A 240 -17.40 5.30 -20.84
N GLU A 241 -16.57 4.87 -19.87
CA GLU A 241 -16.12 5.73 -18.77
C GLU A 241 -15.22 6.87 -19.28
N LEU A 242 -14.32 6.60 -20.20
CA LEU A 242 -13.48 7.63 -20.86
C LEU A 242 -14.34 8.66 -21.59
N THR A 243 -15.32 8.21 -22.38
CA THR A 243 -16.23 9.07 -23.11
C THR A 243 -17.07 9.94 -22.15
N THR A 244 -17.58 9.34 -21.08
CA THR A 244 -18.34 10.06 -20.05
C THR A 244 -17.50 11.14 -19.35
N ALA A 245 -16.21 10.89 -19.14
CA ALA A 245 -15.27 11.84 -18.58
C ALA A 245 -14.76 12.89 -19.60
N GLY A 246 -15.20 12.84 -20.87
CA GLY A 246 -14.71 13.72 -21.94
C GLY A 246 -13.27 13.44 -22.34
N ILE A 247 -12.76 12.23 -22.11
CA ILE A 247 -11.39 11.81 -22.45
C ILE A 247 -11.42 11.04 -23.75
N PRO A 248 -10.64 11.45 -24.77
CA PRO A 248 -10.58 10.72 -26.05
C PRO A 248 -10.07 9.28 -25.85
N VAL A 249 -10.86 8.31 -26.34
CA VAL A 249 -10.50 6.89 -26.27
C VAL A 249 -9.35 6.61 -27.23
N ARG A 250 -8.21 6.17 -26.68
CA ARG A 250 -7.04 5.71 -27.45
C ARG A 250 -6.96 4.19 -27.50
N HIS A 251 -7.24 3.54 -26.36
CA HIS A 251 -7.19 2.10 -26.25
C HIS A 251 -8.22 1.62 -25.22
N HIS A 252 -9.14 0.76 -25.66
CA HIS A 252 -10.13 0.14 -24.77
C HIS A 252 -9.47 -0.96 -23.94
N LEU A 253 -9.35 -0.73 -22.63
CA LEU A 253 -8.79 -1.66 -21.65
C LEU A 253 -9.63 -1.58 -20.36
N PRO A 254 -10.77 -2.30 -20.30
CA PRO A 254 -11.83 -2.07 -19.32
C PRO A 254 -11.42 -2.39 -17.87
N GLY A 255 -10.32 -3.13 -17.67
CA GLY A 255 -9.82 -3.44 -16.33
C GLY A 255 -9.10 -2.29 -15.64
N VAL A 256 -8.70 -1.23 -16.35
CA VAL A 256 -8.00 -0.09 -15.77
C VAL A 256 -8.88 0.61 -14.75
N GLY A 257 -8.36 0.78 -13.53
CA GLY A 257 -9.07 1.37 -12.41
C GLY A 257 -10.08 0.46 -11.72
N LYS A 258 -10.32 -0.76 -12.24
CA LYS A 258 -11.19 -1.77 -11.59
C LYS A 258 -10.42 -2.59 -10.57
N ASN A 259 -11.15 -3.38 -9.77
CA ASN A 259 -10.57 -4.28 -8.77
C ASN A 259 -9.74 -3.57 -7.69
N LEU A 260 -9.94 -2.26 -7.47
CA LEU A 260 -9.34 -1.58 -6.31
C LEU A 260 -9.83 -2.25 -5.04
N HIS A 261 -8.93 -2.57 -4.13
CA HIS A 261 -9.27 -3.03 -2.80
C HIS A 261 -8.18 -2.66 -1.79
N ASP A 262 -8.56 -2.70 -0.53
CA ASP A 262 -7.75 -2.25 0.59
C ASP A 262 -8.09 -3.08 1.82
N HIS A 263 -7.17 -3.24 2.73
CA HIS A 263 -7.47 -3.78 4.05
C HIS A 263 -8.41 -2.85 4.81
N VAL A 264 -9.30 -3.44 5.59
CA VAL A 264 -10.20 -2.71 6.48
C VAL A 264 -9.73 -2.89 7.91
N ILE A 265 -9.57 -1.79 8.66
CA ILE A 265 -9.09 -1.81 10.02
C ILE A 265 -10.11 -1.22 11.00
N GLY A 266 -10.21 -1.83 12.17
CA GLY A 266 -10.92 -1.33 13.34
C GLY A 266 -10.04 -1.42 14.58
N GLY A 267 -10.49 -0.87 15.69
CA GLY A 267 -9.74 -0.91 16.94
C GLY A 267 -10.63 -0.98 18.18
N ILE A 268 -10.16 -1.70 19.17
CA ILE A 268 -10.69 -1.67 20.53
C ILE A 268 -9.76 -0.81 21.35
N VAL A 269 -10.31 0.19 22.06
CA VAL A 269 -9.52 1.11 22.87
C VAL A 269 -9.69 0.76 24.34
N TYR A 270 -8.58 0.60 25.02
CA TYR A 270 -8.51 0.32 26.45
C TYR A 270 -7.86 1.49 27.21
N GLN A 271 -8.46 1.89 28.32
CA GLN A 271 -7.90 2.90 29.22
C GLN A 271 -6.77 2.28 30.04
N PHE A 272 -5.61 2.90 30.07
CA PHE A 272 -4.54 2.53 30.98
C PHE A 272 -4.92 2.76 32.45
N ARG A 273 -4.40 1.95 33.37
CA ARG A 273 -4.50 2.20 34.82
C ARG A 273 -3.67 3.40 35.21
N GLU A 274 -2.48 3.51 34.63
CA GLU A 274 -1.51 4.59 34.86
C GLU A 274 -0.94 5.06 33.54
N PRO A 275 -0.46 6.31 33.43
CA PRO A 275 0.18 6.79 32.22
C PRO A 275 1.37 5.90 31.81
N LEU A 276 1.45 5.55 30.54
CA LEU A 276 2.51 4.69 30.02
C LEU A 276 3.83 5.46 29.96
N SER A 277 4.91 4.90 30.52
CA SER A 277 6.24 5.43 30.29
C SER A 277 6.69 5.20 28.83
N ARG A 278 7.54 6.08 28.29
CA ARG A 278 8.06 5.93 26.92
C ARG A 278 8.74 4.57 26.72
N ASN A 279 9.44 4.06 27.72
CA ASN A 279 10.11 2.76 27.64
C ASN A 279 9.15 1.58 27.58
N ALA A 280 7.98 1.69 28.24
CA ALA A 280 6.97 0.63 28.22
C ALA A 280 6.26 0.49 26.84
N ALA A 281 6.25 1.57 26.05
CA ALA A 281 5.68 1.61 24.70
C ALA A 281 6.73 1.45 23.57
N SER A 282 8.01 1.30 23.92
CA SER A 282 9.09 1.17 22.94
C SER A 282 9.24 -0.26 22.42
N GLY A 283 9.87 -0.39 21.26
CA GLY A 283 10.18 -1.69 20.67
C GLY A 283 9.26 -2.07 19.51
N PRO A 284 9.47 -3.27 18.94
CA PRO A 284 8.67 -3.77 17.83
C PRO A 284 7.24 -4.05 18.30
N LEU A 285 6.28 -3.78 17.41
CA LEU A 285 4.86 -4.03 17.68
C LEU A 285 4.57 -5.53 17.57
N PRO A 286 3.96 -6.16 18.59
CA PRO A 286 3.52 -7.54 18.50
C PRO A 286 2.26 -7.62 17.66
N TYR A 287 2.18 -8.65 16.81
CA TYR A 287 1.02 -8.92 15.98
C TYR A 287 0.72 -10.42 15.91
N VAL A 288 -0.50 -10.73 15.53
CA VAL A 288 -0.98 -12.08 15.24
C VAL A 288 -1.65 -12.03 13.88
N VAL A 289 -1.34 -12.97 12.99
CA VAL A 289 -2.16 -13.24 11.79
C VAL A 289 -2.89 -14.56 12.02
N CYS A 290 -4.21 -14.53 11.93
CA CYS A 290 -5.04 -15.70 12.26
C CYS A 290 -6.19 -15.84 11.28
N ARG A 291 -6.90 -16.97 11.39
CA ARG A 291 -8.05 -17.31 10.58
C ARG A 291 -9.33 -16.84 11.27
N SER A 292 -10.20 -16.14 10.55
CA SER A 292 -11.53 -15.79 11.07
C SER A 292 -12.42 -17.04 11.18
N GLN A 293 -12.16 -18.08 10.37
CA GLN A 293 -12.84 -19.38 10.35
C GLN A 293 -11.81 -20.50 10.24
N LYS A 294 -12.17 -21.71 10.70
CA LYS A 294 -11.27 -22.88 10.74
C LYS A 294 -10.63 -23.20 9.39
N ASP A 295 -11.42 -23.09 8.32
CA ASP A 295 -11.03 -23.50 6.97
C ASP A 295 -10.70 -22.32 6.03
N SER A 296 -10.62 -21.08 6.55
CA SER A 296 -10.18 -19.93 5.76
C SER A 296 -8.66 -19.85 5.69
N ASP A 297 -8.13 -19.11 4.72
CA ASP A 297 -6.76 -18.62 4.77
C ASP A 297 -6.61 -17.62 5.94
N PRO A 298 -5.38 -17.36 6.43
CA PRO A 298 -5.15 -16.33 7.43
C PRO A 298 -5.62 -14.96 6.93
N ASP A 299 -6.72 -14.46 7.47
CA ASP A 299 -7.48 -13.31 6.95
C ASP A 299 -7.74 -12.20 7.97
N ILE A 300 -7.32 -12.38 9.22
CA ILE A 300 -7.38 -11.38 10.27
C ILE A 300 -5.98 -11.10 10.81
N GLN A 301 -5.60 -9.83 10.86
CA GLN A 301 -4.44 -9.37 11.60
C GLN A 301 -4.89 -8.68 12.89
N LEU A 302 -4.29 -9.04 14.01
CA LEU A 302 -4.40 -8.34 15.29
C LEU A 302 -3.04 -7.71 15.60
N ILE A 303 -3.02 -6.44 15.98
CA ILE A 303 -1.78 -5.74 16.30
C ILE A 303 -1.98 -4.83 17.51
N LEU A 304 -0.99 -4.81 18.40
CA LEU A 304 -0.97 -3.85 19.48
C LEU A 304 -0.57 -2.46 18.97
N ASN A 305 -1.35 -1.45 19.29
CA ASN A 305 -0.98 -0.06 19.10
C ASN A 305 -0.88 0.62 20.50
N PRO A 306 0.29 1.12 20.91
CA PRO A 306 0.48 1.72 22.23
C PRO A 306 -0.19 3.09 22.40
N GLY A 307 -1.01 3.52 21.47
CA GLY A 307 -1.86 4.72 21.51
C GLY A 307 -3.32 4.42 21.27
N ALA A 308 -4.21 5.36 21.57
CA ALA A 308 -5.61 5.25 21.19
C ALA A 308 -5.73 5.40 19.67
N TRP A 309 -6.27 4.39 19.01
CA TRP A 309 -6.65 4.48 17.61
C TRP A 309 -8.04 5.09 17.48
N ALA A 310 -8.13 6.24 16.83
CA ALA A 310 -9.39 6.92 16.63
C ALA A 310 -9.44 7.58 15.24
N PRO A 311 -9.56 6.81 14.14
CA PRO A 311 -9.56 7.38 12.78
C PRO A 311 -10.71 8.37 12.55
N ARG A 312 -11.78 8.29 13.35
CA ARG A 312 -12.96 9.14 13.24
C ARG A 312 -13.31 9.95 14.50
N TRP A 313 -12.61 9.74 15.63
CA TRP A 313 -13.09 10.18 16.95
C TRP A 313 -12.28 11.31 17.57
N GLY A 314 -11.36 11.90 16.80
CA GLY A 314 -10.56 13.04 17.25
C GLY A 314 -9.41 12.65 18.20
N LYS A 315 -8.87 13.64 18.90
CA LYS A 315 -7.65 13.55 19.68
C LYS A 315 -7.64 12.34 20.60
N SER A 316 -6.61 11.50 20.45
CA SER A 316 -6.26 10.41 21.35
C SER A 316 -6.26 10.87 22.81
N ALA A 317 -6.98 10.17 23.68
CA ALA A 317 -6.74 10.28 25.10
C ALA A 317 -5.30 9.80 25.36
N ALA A 318 -4.45 10.64 25.96
CA ALA A 318 -3.05 10.36 26.21
C ALA A 318 -2.80 9.17 27.17
N VAL A 319 -3.85 8.43 27.54
CA VAL A 319 -3.86 7.37 28.57
C VAL A 319 -4.63 6.16 28.07
N ALA A 320 -4.37 5.74 26.82
CA ALA A 320 -5.05 4.57 26.24
C ALA A 320 -4.13 3.81 25.27
N TYR A 321 -4.39 2.51 25.08
CA TYR A 321 -3.83 1.71 24.00
C TYR A 321 -4.95 1.04 23.21
N SER A 322 -4.60 0.54 22.04
CA SER A 322 -5.56 -0.14 21.18
C SER A 322 -5.09 -1.53 20.80
N ILE A 323 -6.01 -2.47 20.74
CA ILE A 323 -5.83 -3.70 19.98
C ILE A 323 -6.55 -3.47 18.66
N MET A 324 -5.76 -3.34 17.61
CA MET A 324 -6.28 -3.19 16.25
C MET A 324 -6.64 -4.55 15.69
N PHE A 325 -7.71 -4.62 14.92
CA PHE A 325 -8.09 -5.80 14.14
C PHE A 325 -8.33 -5.38 12.70
N ALA A 326 -7.72 -6.09 11.76
CA ALA A 326 -7.81 -5.77 10.35
C ALA A 326 -8.19 -6.99 9.53
N LEU A 327 -9.08 -6.78 8.55
CA LEU A 327 -9.41 -7.76 7.53
C LEU A 327 -8.35 -7.71 6.43
N MET A 328 -7.61 -8.81 6.28
CA MET A 328 -6.45 -8.88 5.39
C MET A 328 -6.76 -9.45 4.00
N LEU A 329 -7.88 -10.14 3.84
CA LEU A 329 -8.30 -10.71 2.55
C LEU A 329 -9.75 -10.30 2.25
N PRO A 330 -10.04 -9.01 2.01
CA PRO A 330 -11.40 -8.53 1.73
C PRO A 330 -11.94 -9.11 0.41
N ALA A 331 -13.23 -9.43 0.39
CA ALA A 331 -13.98 -9.75 -0.83
C ALA A 331 -14.47 -8.48 -1.55
N SER A 332 -14.72 -7.42 -0.80
CA SER A 332 -15.13 -6.11 -1.31
C SER A 332 -14.17 -5.57 -2.35
N ARG A 333 -14.71 -4.99 -3.43
CA ARG A 333 -13.96 -4.41 -4.55
C ARG A 333 -14.52 -3.05 -4.91
N GLY A 334 -13.65 -2.20 -5.43
CA GLY A 334 -13.96 -0.86 -5.81
C GLY A 334 -13.24 -0.40 -7.09
N THR A 335 -13.14 0.92 -7.25
CA THR A 335 -12.64 1.52 -8.49
C THR A 335 -11.81 2.79 -8.24
N VAL A 336 -10.92 3.08 -9.20
CA VAL A 336 -10.32 4.40 -9.41
C VAL A 336 -10.85 4.93 -10.73
N ARG A 337 -11.42 6.14 -10.74
CA ARG A 337 -11.97 6.77 -11.94
C ARG A 337 -11.46 8.20 -12.09
N ALA A 338 -11.46 8.72 -13.30
CA ALA A 338 -11.27 10.15 -13.59
C ALA A 338 -12.64 10.82 -13.82
N THR A 339 -12.75 12.07 -13.42
CA THR A 339 -13.94 12.91 -13.67
C THR A 339 -13.79 13.76 -14.92
N SER A 340 -12.57 13.95 -15.39
CA SER A 340 -12.26 14.75 -16.57
C SER A 340 -10.85 14.45 -17.09
N GLY A 341 -10.52 14.98 -18.26
CA GLY A 341 -9.16 14.93 -18.83
C GLY A 341 -8.17 15.95 -18.19
N ASP A 342 -8.62 16.78 -17.24
CA ASP A 342 -7.74 17.73 -16.57
C ASP A 342 -6.70 16.97 -15.71
N PRO A 343 -5.38 17.13 -15.98
CA PRO A 343 -4.34 16.45 -15.22
C PRO A 343 -4.22 16.89 -13.75
N THR A 344 -4.88 17.97 -13.37
CA THR A 344 -4.90 18.47 -11.98
C THR A 344 -6.14 18.03 -11.21
N ALA A 345 -7.16 17.51 -11.89
CA ALA A 345 -8.35 16.98 -11.23
C ALA A 345 -8.00 15.71 -10.42
N PRO A 346 -8.43 15.61 -9.16
CA PRO A 346 -8.18 14.42 -8.36
C PRO A 346 -8.99 13.22 -8.91
N PRO A 347 -8.47 11.99 -8.72
CA PRO A 347 -9.25 10.79 -9.04
C PRO A 347 -10.43 10.62 -8.07
N VAL A 348 -11.49 9.97 -8.53
CA VAL A 348 -12.51 9.38 -7.64
C VAL A 348 -12.00 8.04 -7.16
N ILE A 349 -11.79 7.93 -5.85
CA ILE A 349 -11.25 6.74 -5.19
C ILE A 349 -12.39 6.09 -4.41
N ASP A 350 -12.82 4.95 -4.86
CA ASP A 350 -13.87 4.17 -4.22
C ASP A 350 -13.34 2.74 -3.95
N PRO A 351 -12.81 2.46 -2.76
CA PRO A 351 -12.32 1.13 -2.41
C PRO A 351 -13.44 0.12 -2.13
N GLY A 352 -14.70 0.53 -2.02
CA GLY A 352 -15.83 -0.34 -1.74
C GLY A 352 -15.76 -0.99 -0.35
N LEU A 353 -15.28 -0.26 0.66
CA LEU A 353 -15.05 -0.82 2.00
C LEU A 353 -16.33 -1.44 2.58
N LEU A 354 -16.24 -2.72 3.00
CA LEU A 354 -17.33 -3.48 3.64
C LEU A 354 -18.63 -3.52 2.81
N THR A 355 -18.54 -3.48 1.47
CA THR A 355 -19.70 -3.66 0.59
C THR A 355 -20.14 -5.13 0.51
N ASP A 356 -19.25 -6.06 0.82
CA ASP A 356 -19.55 -7.48 0.98
C ASP A 356 -19.84 -7.79 2.45
N GLU A 357 -21.01 -8.37 2.73
CA GLU A 357 -21.47 -8.72 4.09
C GLU A 357 -20.56 -9.76 4.78
N HIS A 358 -19.90 -10.63 4.02
CA HIS A 358 -18.92 -11.57 4.58
C HIS A 358 -17.70 -10.86 5.15
N ASP A 359 -17.31 -9.72 4.59
CA ASP A 359 -16.22 -8.90 5.12
C ASP A 359 -16.57 -8.34 6.49
N LEU A 360 -17.82 -7.88 6.66
CA LEU A 360 -18.32 -7.38 7.92
C LEU A 360 -18.38 -8.50 8.99
N ASP A 361 -18.83 -9.70 8.62
CA ASP A 361 -18.87 -10.85 9.53
C ASP A 361 -17.46 -11.25 10.00
N ARG A 362 -16.49 -11.22 9.10
CA ARG A 362 -15.09 -11.48 9.44
C ARG A 362 -14.52 -10.40 10.37
N MET A 363 -14.86 -9.13 10.14
CA MET A 363 -14.48 -8.03 11.04
C MET A 363 -15.10 -8.20 12.43
N VAL A 364 -16.36 -8.64 12.56
CA VAL A 364 -16.99 -8.98 13.87
C VAL A 364 -16.21 -10.07 14.59
N ARG A 365 -15.75 -11.09 13.87
CA ARG A 365 -14.90 -12.15 14.43
C ARG A 365 -13.56 -11.61 14.88
N GLY A 366 -12.90 -10.75 14.06
CA GLY A 366 -11.66 -10.07 14.39
C GLY A 366 -11.78 -9.26 15.69
N LEU A 367 -12.88 -8.50 15.86
CA LEU A 367 -13.17 -7.76 17.08
C LEU A 367 -13.31 -8.69 18.29
N ARG A 368 -14.04 -9.81 18.15
CA ARG A 368 -14.19 -10.79 19.23
C ARG A 368 -12.86 -11.45 19.61
N LEU A 369 -11.99 -11.73 18.63
CA LEU A 369 -10.64 -12.23 18.87
C LEU A 369 -9.78 -11.20 19.61
N ALA A 370 -9.81 -9.93 19.18
CA ALA A 370 -9.12 -8.84 19.86
C ALA A 370 -9.57 -8.68 21.31
N ARG A 371 -10.87 -8.77 21.62
CA ARG A 371 -11.40 -8.79 22.98
C ARG A 371 -10.91 -9.98 23.81
N ARG A 372 -10.79 -11.16 23.19
CA ARG A 372 -10.28 -12.36 23.88
C ARG A 372 -8.84 -12.13 24.35
N ILE A 373 -7.98 -11.59 23.48
CA ILE A 373 -6.61 -11.23 23.87
C ILE A 373 -6.62 -10.13 24.92
N GLY A 374 -7.43 -9.07 24.72
CA GLY A 374 -7.55 -7.96 25.67
C GLY A 374 -8.01 -8.38 27.07
N ALA A 375 -8.77 -9.47 27.20
CA ALA A 375 -9.19 -10.04 28.47
C ALA A 375 -8.13 -10.93 29.14
N GLY A 376 -7.01 -11.22 28.49
CA GLY A 376 -5.92 -12.05 29.00
C GLY A 376 -5.35 -11.55 30.33
N ARG A 377 -4.96 -12.49 31.21
CA ARG A 377 -4.43 -12.15 32.54
C ARG A 377 -3.21 -11.20 32.50
N PRO A 378 -2.24 -11.38 31.59
CA PRO A 378 -1.07 -10.51 31.54
C PRO A 378 -1.40 -9.04 31.31
N LEU A 379 -2.52 -8.73 30.63
CA LEU A 379 -2.93 -7.37 30.31
C LEU A 379 -3.72 -6.69 31.44
N ARG A 380 -4.22 -7.42 32.45
CA ARG A 380 -5.06 -6.86 33.52
C ARG A 380 -4.34 -5.80 34.36
N GLN A 381 -3.04 -5.89 34.49
CA GLN A 381 -2.26 -4.86 35.19
C GLN A 381 -2.14 -3.56 34.41
N TRP A 382 -2.29 -3.59 33.10
CA TRP A 382 -2.10 -2.46 32.20
C TRP A 382 -3.35 -1.65 31.97
N PHE A 383 -4.53 -2.27 31.93
CA PHE A 383 -5.77 -1.56 31.59
C PHE A 383 -6.79 -1.54 32.71
N ARG A 384 -7.63 -0.51 32.70
CA ARG A 384 -8.73 -0.31 33.64
C ARG A 384 -10.05 -0.78 33.07
N ALA A 385 -10.35 -0.41 31.83
CA ALA A 385 -11.60 -0.71 31.15
C ALA A 385 -11.46 -0.62 29.63
N GLU A 386 -12.28 -1.36 28.89
CA GLU A 386 -12.55 -1.12 27.46
C GLU A 386 -13.41 0.15 27.34
N ILE A 387 -12.91 1.17 26.61
CA ILE A 387 -13.61 2.44 26.39
C ILE A 387 -14.39 2.41 25.08
N THR A 388 -13.84 1.75 24.07
CA THR A 388 -14.42 1.67 22.73
C THR A 388 -14.30 0.27 22.18
N PRO A 389 -15.41 -0.34 21.74
CA PRO A 389 -16.81 0.13 21.79
C PRO A 389 -17.41 0.20 23.19
N GLY A 390 -16.73 -0.36 24.21
CA GLY A 390 -17.22 -0.51 25.57
C GLY A 390 -17.97 -1.83 25.80
N ALA A 391 -17.94 -2.32 27.04
CA ALA A 391 -18.46 -3.64 27.40
C ALA A 391 -19.96 -3.84 27.11
N GLY A 392 -20.74 -2.75 27.03
CA GLY A 392 -22.16 -2.79 26.69
C GLY A 392 -22.47 -3.17 25.24
N VAL A 393 -21.51 -3.02 24.32
CA VAL A 393 -21.65 -3.39 22.91
C VAL A 393 -21.21 -4.84 22.72
N SER A 394 -22.10 -5.81 22.86
CA SER A 394 -21.76 -7.25 22.85
C SER A 394 -22.61 -8.09 21.90
N GLY A 395 -23.82 -7.66 21.56
CA GLY A 395 -24.71 -8.36 20.61
C GLY A 395 -24.17 -8.33 19.17
N GLY A 396 -24.56 -9.31 18.37
CA GLY A 396 -24.07 -9.45 16.98
C GLY A 396 -24.33 -8.20 16.14
N GLU A 397 -25.56 -7.66 16.15
CA GLU A 397 -25.90 -6.47 15.36
C GLU A 397 -25.23 -5.21 15.92
N ALA A 398 -25.18 -5.03 17.23
CA ALA A 398 -24.49 -3.91 17.85
C ALA A 398 -22.97 -3.88 17.50
N LEU A 399 -22.35 -5.05 17.36
CA LEU A 399 -20.96 -5.13 16.88
C LEU A 399 -20.84 -4.78 15.40
N ARG A 400 -21.78 -5.20 14.56
CA ARG A 400 -21.83 -4.83 13.14
C ARG A 400 -21.97 -3.33 12.96
N ASP A 401 -22.89 -2.70 13.70
CA ASP A 401 -23.09 -1.24 13.69
C ASP A 401 -21.87 -0.48 14.18
N PHE A 402 -21.23 -0.98 15.24
CA PHE A 402 -19.96 -0.41 15.69
C PHE A 402 -18.89 -0.47 14.60
N ILE A 403 -18.72 -1.61 13.93
CA ILE A 403 -17.74 -1.76 12.86
C ILE A 403 -18.08 -0.81 11.70
N ARG A 404 -19.32 -0.79 11.21
CA ARG A 404 -19.72 0.14 10.13
C ARG A 404 -19.46 1.60 10.48
N SER A 405 -19.65 1.98 11.73
CA SER A 405 -19.45 3.36 12.19
C SER A 405 -18.00 3.72 12.50
N SER A 406 -17.11 2.75 12.78
CA SER A 406 -15.75 2.99 13.28
C SER A 406 -14.63 2.45 12.41
N ALA A 407 -14.91 1.51 11.50
CA ALA A 407 -13.90 0.97 10.60
C ALA A 407 -13.40 2.01 9.59
N SER A 408 -12.18 1.82 9.14
CA SER A 408 -11.50 2.69 8.18
C SER A 408 -10.65 1.87 7.21
N THR A 409 -10.13 2.52 6.18
CA THR A 409 -9.03 2.01 5.36
C THR A 409 -7.81 1.72 6.23
N TYR A 410 -6.99 0.75 5.84
CA TYR A 410 -5.67 0.49 6.41
C TYR A 410 -4.55 1.09 5.54
N PHE A 411 -4.91 1.89 4.53
CA PHE A 411 -3.99 2.61 3.65
C PHE A 411 -3.12 1.71 2.77
N HIS A 412 -3.67 0.57 2.35
CA HIS A 412 -3.00 -0.45 1.54
C HIS A 412 -3.69 -0.66 0.17
N PRO A 413 -3.98 0.41 -0.62
CA PRO A 413 -4.65 0.25 -1.90
C PRO A 413 -3.84 -0.59 -2.87
N VAL A 414 -4.50 -1.55 -3.55
CA VAL A 414 -3.90 -2.43 -4.55
C VAL A 414 -4.88 -2.79 -5.67
N GLY A 415 -4.40 -3.42 -6.72
CA GLY A 415 -5.20 -4.21 -7.66
C GLY A 415 -5.82 -3.47 -8.84
N SER A 416 -5.69 -2.16 -8.91
CA SER A 416 -6.36 -1.30 -9.90
C SER A 416 -5.79 -1.36 -11.33
N CYS A 417 -4.67 -2.06 -11.53
CA CYS A 417 -4.08 -2.42 -12.83
C CYS A 417 -3.64 -3.88 -12.80
N ARG A 418 -4.50 -4.79 -12.29
CA ARG A 418 -4.13 -6.14 -11.94
C ARG A 418 -3.51 -6.94 -13.09
N MET A 419 -2.53 -7.77 -12.76
CA MET A 419 -2.01 -8.79 -13.67
C MET A 419 -2.98 -9.98 -13.77
N GLY A 420 -2.87 -10.73 -14.86
CA GLY A 420 -3.67 -11.93 -15.08
C GLY A 420 -3.81 -12.29 -16.54
N SER A 421 -4.61 -13.33 -16.83
CA SER A 421 -4.82 -13.86 -18.18
C SER A 421 -6.22 -13.55 -18.74
N ASP A 422 -7.18 -13.14 -17.92
CA ASP A 422 -8.55 -12.85 -18.33
C ASP A 422 -8.71 -11.46 -19.00
N THR A 423 -9.93 -11.15 -19.46
CA THR A 423 -10.25 -9.94 -20.22
C THR A 423 -10.17 -8.64 -19.41
N LEU A 424 -10.23 -8.72 -18.07
CA LEU A 424 -10.09 -7.57 -17.17
C LEU A 424 -8.66 -7.39 -16.64
N ALA A 425 -7.71 -8.26 -17.04
CA ALA A 425 -6.31 -8.05 -16.70
C ALA A 425 -5.75 -6.86 -17.49
N VAL A 426 -5.14 -5.91 -16.77
CA VAL A 426 -4.54 -4.71 -17.35
C VAL A 426 -3.13 -5.00 -17.85
N VAL A 427 -2.38 -5.81 -17.12
CA VAL A 427 -1.03 -6.21 -17.50
C VAL A 427 -0.93 -7.73 -17.62
N ASP A 428 0.00 -8.18 -18.45
CA ASP A 428 0.38 -9.59 -18.55
C ASP A 428 1.37 -9.99 -17.42
N ASN A 429 1.81 -11.25 -17.41
CA ASN A 429 2.73 -11.78 -16.40
C ASN A 429 4.16 -11.20 -16.50
N ALA A 430 4.47 -10.50 -17.58
CA ALA A 430 5.68 -9.69 -17.72
C ALA A 430 5.42 -8.20 -17.41
N LEU A 431 4.27 -7.89 -16.79
CA LEU A 431 3.83 -6.54 -16.40
C LEU A 431 3.62 -5.57 -17.58
N ARG A 432 3.57 -6.03 -18.82
CA ARG A 432 3.30 -5.20 -20.00
C ARG A 432 1.83 -4.82 -20.05
N VAL A 433 1.54 -3.55 -20.29
CA VAL A 433 0.15 -3.08 -20.51
C VAL A 433 -0.38 -3.72 -21.80
N ARG A 434 -1.49 -4.42 -21.69
CA ARG A 434 -2.07 -5.16 -22.83
C ARG A 434 -2.44 -4.23 -23.95
N GLY A 435 -1.99 -4.56 -25.16
CA GLY A 435 -2.26 -3.81 -26.38
C GLY A 435 -1.46 -2.52 -26.56
N ILE A 436 -0.53 -2.20 -25.64
CA ILE A 436 0.36 -1.04 -25.75
C ILE A 436 1.81 -1.49 -25.59
N ASP A 437 2.57 -1.42 -26.68
CA ASP A 437 4.00 -1.71 -26.67
C ASP A 437 4.80 -0.63 -25.93
N GLY A 438 5.92 -1.03 -25.33
CA GLY A 438 6.84 -0.09 -24.64
C GLY A 438 6.26 0.53 -23.37
N LEU A 439 5.24 -0.11 -22.76
CA LEU A 439 4.60 0.35 -21.53
C LEU A 439 4.40 -0.79 -20.53
N ARG A 440 4.83 -0.58 -19.29
CA ARG A 440 4.56 -1.49 -18.16
C ARG A 440 4.00 -0.75 -16.97
N VAL A 441 3.34 -1.50 -16.08
CA VAL A 441 3.01 -1.05 -14.72
C VAL A 441 3.69 -1.99 -13.74
N ALA A 442 4.41 -1.44 -12.75
CA ALA A 442 5.18 -2.23 -11.80
C ALA A 442 5.13 -1.63 -10.38
N ASP A 443 3.96 -1.70 -9.75
CA ASP A 443 3.71 -1.22 -8.39
C ASP A 443 2.56 -2.00 -7.72
N ALA A 444 1.98 -1.49 -6.65
CA ALA A 444 0.88 -2.13 -5.92
C ALA A 444 -0.37 -2.38 -6.77
N SER A 445 -0.57 -1.60 -7.85
CA SER A 445 -1.76 -1.73 -8.71
C SER A 445 -1.83 -3.05 -9.46
N VAL A 446 -0.69 -3.75 -9.64
CA VAL A 446 -0.66 -4.99 -10.42
C VAL A 446 -1.09 -6.23 -9.65
N MET A 447 -1.20 -6.15 -8.32
CA MET A 447 -1.63 -7.29 -7.49
C MET A 447 -3.02 -7.77 -7.90
N PRO A 448 -3.23 -9.07 -8.25
CA PRO A 448 -4.57 -9.60 -8.51
C PRO A 448 -5.47 -9.53 -7.30
N THR A 449 -4.90 -9.89 -6.13
CA THR A 449 -5.51 -9.78 -4.80
C THR A 449 -4.48 -9.23 -3.82
N ILE A 450 -4.98 -8.57 -2.77
CA ILE A 450 -4.12 -8.07 -1.70
C ILE A 450 -3.54 -9.24 -0.89
N VAL A 451 -2.33 -9.07 -0.38
CA VAL A 451 -1.67 -10.07 0.46
C VAL A 451 -2.09 -9.92 1.93
N SER A 452 -1.99 -10.98 2.72
CA SER A 452 -2.37 -11.00 4.15
C SER A 452 -1.35 -10.29 5.07
N ALA A 453 -0.75 -9.20 4.59
CA ALA A 453 0.21 -8.37 5.33
C ALA A 453 0.20 -6.92 4.82
N ASN A 454 0.86 -6.02 5.56
CA ASN A 454 1.16 -4.67 5.08
C ASN A 454 1.90 -4.75 3.74
N THR A 455 1.49 -3.97 2.76
CA THR A 455 1.82 -4.21 1.33
C THR A 455 3.22 -3.76 0.91
N ASN A 456 3.93 -2.95 1.72
CA ASN A 456 5.20 -2.33 1.29
C ASN A 456 6.28 -3.36 0.91
N ALA A 457 6.45 -4.43 1.69
CA ALA A 457 7.42 -5.50 1.40
C ALA A 457 7.12 -6.19 0.07
N THR A 458 5.84 -6.44 -0.20
CA THR A 458 5.39 -7.04 -1.45
C THR A 458 5.62 -6.11 -2.65
N VAL A 459 5.41 -4.81 -2.49
CA VAL A 459 5.69 -3.81 -3.55
C VAL A 459 7.18 -3.76 -3.88
N LEU A 460 8.06 -3.81 -2.86
CA LEU A 460 9.50 -3.91 -3.07
C LEU A 460 9.86 -5.18 -3.87
N ALA A 461 9.30 -6.33 -3.51
CA ALA A 461 9.55 -7.59 -4.19
C ALA A 461 9.03 -7.59 -5.65
N ILE A 462 7.85 -7.01 -5.89
CA ILE A 462 7.32 -6.81 -7.25
C ILE A 462 8.29 -5.98 -8.08
N ALA A 463 8.78 -4.87 -7.53
CA ALA A 463 9.68 -3.98 -8.24
C ALA A 463 11.07 -4.59 -8.51
N GLU A 464 11.61 -5.37 -7.55
CA GLU A 464 12.85 -6.14 -7.74
C GLU A 464 12.71 -7.12 -8.91
N ARG A 465 11.63 -7.90 -8.90
CA ARG A 465 11.35 -8.84 -9.98
C ARG A 465 11.08 -8.14 -11.31
N ALA A 466 10.32 -7.05 -11.29
CA ALA A 466 10.05 -6.25 -12.48
C ALA A 466 11.35 -5.76 -13.13
N ALA A 467 12.31 -5.31 -12.32
CA ALA A 467 13.61 -4.87 -12.82
C ALA A 467 14.38 -6.00 -13.54
N GLU A 468 14.33 -7.24 -13.02
CA GLU A 468 14.94 -8.39 -13.69
C GLU A 468 14.21 -8.74 -15.01
N ILE A 469 12.89 -8.71 -15.03
CA ILE A 469 12.09 -8.94 -16.24
C ILE A 469 12.40 -7.90 -17.32
N VAL A 470 12.53 -6.62 -16.94
CA VAL A 470 12.82 -5.51 -17.86
C VAL A 470 14.27 -5.54 -18.34
N GLY A 471 15.20 -5.87 -17.45
CA GLY A 471 16.65 -5.97 -17.76
C GLY A 471 17.02 -7.16 -18.63
N GLY A 472 16.12 -8.12 -18.83
CA GLY A 472 16.37 -9.31 -19.65
C GLY A 472 17.30 -10.33 -18.99
N THR A 473 17.54 -10.23 -17.68
CA THR A 473 18.37 -11.16 -16.90
C THR A 473 17.59 -12.37 -16.36
N SER A 474 16.33 -12.51 -16.72
CA SER A 474 15.56 -13.74 -16.45
C SER A 474 16.22 -14.91 -17.18
N GLU A 475 17.04 -15.67 -16.48
CA GLU A 475 17.28 -17.06 -16.86
C GLU A 475 15.92 -17.73 -16.99
N THR A 476 15.65 -18.23 -18.17
CA THR A 476 14.52 -19.08 -18.49
C THR A 476 14.41 -20.17 -17.41
N LEU A 477 13.48 -19.99 -16.49
CA LEU A 477 13.05 -21.09 -15.62
C LEU A 477 12.29 -22.06 -16.53
N GLY A 478 13.06 -23.09 -17.00
CA GLY A 478 12.54 -24.26 -17.69
C GLY A 478 11.68 -25.13 -16.78
#